data_5ad595dee89014d5daada07bb3f6ecfa
#
_entry.id   5ad595dee89014d5daada07bb3f6ecfa
#
_cell.length_a   1.000
_cell.length_b   1.000
_cell.length_c   1.000
_cell.angle_alpha   90.00
_cell.angle_beta   90.00
_cell.angle_gamma   90.00
#
_symmetry.space_group_name_H-M   'P 1'
#
loop_
_entity.id
_entity.type
_entity.pdbx_description
1 polymer ?
#
loop_
_entity_poly.entity_id
_entity_poly.type
_entity_poly.pdbx_seq_one_letter_code
_entity_poly.pdbx_strand_id
1 'polypeptide(L)'
;MLRQFSESLGGRMAPRSLMLSASTADAEVMAVLAAYVAEHYASPLRMVDLARHCHVSVRTLQNLCHAHCGEAPLKVLRRFRLQKLHSQIHSRPWSSLRQHYLDCGLTGSQADRDLFVAMYGCTVREHQDACRYKRSREPVVADFMRSA
;
A
#
# COMPACT_ATOMS: atom_id res chain seq x y z
N MET A 1 -8.66 -7.08 -6.76
CA MET A 1 -7.73 -5.94 -6.87
C MET A 1 -8.28 -4.65 -6.29
N LEU A 2 -9.46 -4.20 -6.69
CA LEU A 2 -10.13 -3.02 -6.09
C LEU A 2 -10.42 -3.16 -4.59
N ARG A 3 -10.73 -4.35 -4.09
CA ARG A 3 -10.91 -4.62 -2.66
C ARG A 3 -9.64 -4.39 -1.85
N GLN A 4 -8.48 -4.84 -2.32
CA GLN A 4 -7.21 -4.64 -1.61
C GLN A 4 -6.80 -3.18 -1.52
N PHE A 5 -7.08 -2.40 -2.55
CA PHE A 5 -6.83 -0.96 -2.53
C PHE A 5 -7.79 -0.24 -1.56
N SER A 6 -9.05 -0.66 -1.52
CA SER A 6 -10.07 -0.12 -0.61
C SER A 6 -9.81 -0.49 0.86
N GLU A 7 -9.39 -1.73 1.11
CA GLU A 7 -9.02 -2.21 2.45
C GLU A 7 -7.71 -1.59 2.96
N SER A 8 -6.81 -1.26 2.03
CA SER A 8 -5.57 -0.55 2.30
C SER A 8 -5.78 0.89 2.75
N LEU A 9 -6.84 1.51 2.30
CA LEU A 9 -7.10 2.93 2.50
C LEU A 9 -7.79 3.24 3.82
N GLY A 10 -8.05 2.24 4.63
CA GLY A 10 -8.30 2.54 5.98
C GLY A 10 -9.54 2.07 6.63
N GLY A 11 -9.34 1.44 7.73
CA GLY A 11 -10.31 1.15 8.73
C GLY A 11 -10.88 2.38 9.46
N ARG A 12 -11.15 3.47 8.75
CA ARG A 12 -12.06 4.51 9.24
C ARG A 12 -13.16 4.66 8.21
N MET A 13 -14.28 4.05 8.51
CA MET A 13 -15.53 4.30 7.80
C MET A 13 -15.77 5.82 7.78
N ALA A 14 -15.66 6.42 6.60
CA ALA A 14 -16.28 7.72 6.40
C ALA A 14 -17.77 7.58 6.74
N PRO A 15 -18.37 8.56 7.40
CA PRO A 15 -19.79 8.47 7.75
C PRO A 15 -20.58 8.18 6.47
N ARG A 16 -21.47 7.19 6.52
CA ARG A 16 -22.31 6.72 5.39
C ARG A 16 -23.03 7.87 4.63
N SER A 17 -23.21 9.02 5.28
CA SER A 17 -23.80 10.22 4.71
C SER A 17 -23.02 10.86 3.56
N LEU A 18 -21.71 10.68 3.49
CA LEU A 18 -20.85 11.25 2.45
C LEU A 18 -20.69 10.33 1.21
N MET A 19 -21.11 9.07 1.32
CA MET A 19 -21.05 8.13 0.20
C MET A 19 -22.18 8.29 -0.82
N LEU A 20 -23.23 9.04 -0.50
CA LEU A 20 -24.41 9.18 -1.36
C LEU A 20 -24.30 10.24 -2.46
N SER A 21 -23.17 10.99 -2.53
CA SER A 21 -22.96 12.05 -3.53
C SER A 21 -21.72 11.91 -4.40
N ALA A 22 -20.98 10.80 -4.31
CA ALA A 22 -19.93 10.53 -5.28
C ALA A 22 -20.56 10.22 -6.62
N SER A 23 -20.31 11.05 -7.64
CA SER A 23 -20.78 10.76 -8.99
C SER A 23 -20.12 9.48 -9.50
N THR A 24 -20.79 8.78 -10.40
CA THR A 24 -20.21 7.60 -11.07
C THR A 24 -18.86 7.93 -11.70
N ALA A 25 -18.71 9.15 -12.24
CA ALA A 25 -17.47 9.64 -12.83
C ALA A 25 -16.33 9.73 -11.80
N ASP A 26 -16.61 10.16 -10.58
CA ASP A 26 -15.60 10.25 -9.50
C ASP A 26 -15.12 8.84 -9.09
N ALA A 27 -16.04 7.89 -9.01
CA ALA A 27 -15.69 6.49 -8.72
C ALA A 27 -14.84 5.86 -9.84
N GLU A 28 -15.10 6.20 -11.09
CA GLU A 28 -14.29 5.77 -12.25
C GLU A 28 -12.88 6.33 -12.18
N VAL A 29 -12.70 7.62 -11.87
CA VAL A 29 -11.38 8.24 -11.68
C VAL A 29 -10.60 7.55 -10.58
N MET A 30 -11.24 7.26 -9.45
CA MET A 30 -10.61 6.56 -8.33
C MET A 30 -10.24 5.12 -8.68
N ALA A 31 -11.03 4.43 -9.49
CA ALA A 31 -10.72 3.10 -9.99
C ALA A 31 -9.51 3.10 -10.94
N VAL A 32 -9.42 4.09 -11.83
CA VAL A 32 -8.28 4.28 -12.74
C VAL A 32 -7.00 4.56 -11.94
N LEU A 33 -7.08 5.44 -10.94
CA LEU A 33 -5.96 5.74 -10.04
C LEU A 33 -5.48 4.48 -9.31
N ALA A 34 -6.40 3.71 -8.75
CA ALA A 34 -6.10 2.48 -8.02
C ALA A 34 -5.39 1.45 -8.91
N ALA A 35 -5.87 1.23 -10.12
CA ALA A 35 -5.27 0.31 -11.08
C ALA A 35 -3.85 0.76 -11.46
N TYR A 36 -3.66 2.04 -11.74
CA TYR A 36 -2.36 2.60 -12.10
C TYR A 36 -1.34 2.50 -10.95
N VAL A 37 -1.74 2.83 -9.75
CA VAL A 37 -0.89 2.70 -8.55
C VAL A 37 -0.53 1.24 -8.30
N ALA A 38 -1.47 0.31 -8.43
CA ALA A 38 -1.21 -1.12 -8.24
C ALA A 38 -0.17 -1.67 -9.21
N GLU A 39 -0.13 -1.15 -10.43
CA GLU A 39 0.81 -1.56 -11.47
C GLU A 39 2.18 -0.87 -11.36
N HIS A 40 2.21 0.41 -10.95
CA HIS A 40 3.40 1.27 -11.02
C HIS A 40 3.92 1.74 -9.65
N TYR A 41 3.44 1.22 -8.54
CA TYR A 41 3.76 1.72 -7.20
C TYR A 41 5.26 1.76 -6.87
N ALA A 42 6.05 0.85 -7.43
CA ALA A 42 7.49 0.79 -7.20
C ALA A 42 8.27 1.88 -7.97
N SER A 43 7.66 2.46 -8.99
CA SER A 43 8.26 3.51 -9.81
C SER A 43 8.13 4.89 -9.16
N PRO A 44 9.02 5.86 -9.49
CA PRO A 44 8.84 7.25 -9.08
C PRO A 44 7.55 7.82 -9.68
N LEU A 45 6.59 8.15 -8.83
CA LEU A 45 5.29 8.72 -9.25
C LEU A 45 5.14 10.12 -8.66
N ARG A 46 4.86 11.09 -9.53
CA ARG A 46 4.57 12.49 -9.15
C ARG A 46 3.08 12.76 -9.28
N MET A 47 2.60 13.75 -8.54
CA MET A 47 1.19 14.18 -8.61
C MET A 47 0.72 14.47 -10.03
N VAL A 48 1.58 15.13 -10.82
CA VAL A 48 1.27 15.48 -12.22
C VAL A 48 1.09 14.22 -13.07
N ASP A 49 1.89 13.19 -12.84
CA ASP A 49 1.82 11.94 -13.60
C ASP A 49 0.52 11.18 -13.28
N LEU A 50 0.15 11.14 -12.00
CA LEU A 50 -1.11 10.53 -11.55
C LEU A 50 -2.34 11.27 -12.11
N ALA A 51 -2.34 12.60 -12.02
CA ALA A 51 -3.45 13.43 -12.53
C ALA A 51 -3.60 13.29 -14.07
N ARG A 52 -2.48 13.29 -14.79
CA ARG A 52 -2.47 13.09 -16.25
C ARG A 52 -3.03 11.73 -16.64
N HIS A 53 -2.62 10.69 -15.94
CA HIS A 53 -3.13 9.33 -16.20
C HIS A 53 -4.64 9.23 -15.96
N CYS A 54 -5.14 9.91 -14.94
CA CYS A 54 -6.57 9.94 -14.62
C CYS A 54 -7.36 10.96 -15.46
N HIS A 55 -6.73 11.70 -16.37
CA HIS A 55 -7.34 12.74 -17.19
C HIS A 55 -8.05 13.86 -16.38
N VAL A 56 -7.51 14.20 -15.23
CA VAL A 56 -8.00 15.26 -14.35
C VAL A 56 -6.88 16.23 -13.98
N SER A 57 -7.25 17.40 -13.43
CA SER A 57 -6.27 18.32 -12.86
C SER A 57 -5.71 17.78 -11.54
N VAL A 58 -4.52 18.24 -11.16
CA VAL A 58 -3.93 17.92 -9.85
C VAL A 58 -4.88 18.28 -8.71
N ARG A 59 -5.52 19.46 -8.79
CA ARG A 59 -6.50 19.90 -7.79
C ARG A 59 -7.71 18.98 -7.70
N THR A 60 -8.24 18.56 -8.83
CA THR A 60 -9.37 17.61 -8.88
C THR A 60 -8.96 16.28 -8.24
N LEU A 61 -7.79 15.74 -8.59
CA LEU A 61 -7.29 14.49 -8.00
C LEU A 61 -7.10 14.60 -6.49
N GLN A 62 -6.55 15.70 -6.01
CA GLN A 62 -6.42 15.97 -4.57
C GLN A 62 -7.76 15.96 -3.86
N ASN A 63 -8.76 16.68 -4.41
CA ASN A 63 -10.10 16.74 -3.84
C ASN A 63 -10.77 15.36 -3.81
N LEU A 64 -10.66 14.59 -4.89
CA LEU A 64 -11.21 13.23 -4.96
C LEU A 64 -10.56 12.29 -3.93
N CYS A 65 -9.24 12.33 -3.78
CA CYS A 65 -8.55 11.52 -2.79
C CYS A 65 -8.93 11.91 -1.37
N HIS A 66 -9.04 13.21 -1.06
CA HIS A 66 -9.52 13.65 0.24
C HIS A 66 -10.96 13.21 0.52
N ALA A 67 -11.84 13.30 -0.48
CA ALA A 67 -13.23 12.89 -0.36
C ALA A 67 -13.40 11.38 -0.16
N HIS A 68 -12.65 10.56 -0.90
CA HIS A 68 -12.80 9.10 -0.91
C HIS A 68 -11.89 8.39 0.09
N CYS A 69 -10.69 8.92 0.34
CA CYS A 69 -9.65 8.28 1.15
C CYS A 69 -9.34 9.05 2.45
N GLY A 70 -9.81 10.29 2.57
CA GLY A 70 -9.48 11.16 3.71
C GLY A 70 -8.05 11.68 3.73
N GLU A 71 -7.25 11.40 2.70
CA GLU A 71 -5.82 11.73 2.64
C GLU A 71 -5.42 12.22 1.25
N ALA A 72 -4.28 12.95 1.19
CA ALA A 72 -3.69 13.38 -0.07
C ALA A 72 -3.18 12.18 -0.91
N PRO A 73 -3.18 12.27 -2.26
CA PRO A 73 -2.81 11.17 -3.14
C PRO A 73 -1.43 10.56 -2.87
N LEU A 74 -0.42 11.38 -2.60
CA LEU A 74 0.93 10.87 -2.29
C LEU A 74 1.01 10.14 -0.95
N LYS A 75 0.16 10.48 0.01
CA LYS A 75 0.06 9.76 1.28
C LYS A 75 -0.63 8.42 1.09
N VAL A 76 -1.67 8.37 0.26
CA VAL A 76 -2.33 7.13 -0.18
C VAL A 76 -1.32 6.20 -0.86
N LEU A 77 -0.54 6.72 -1.80
CA LEU A 77 0.54 5.97 -2.47
C LEU A 77 1.57 5.44 -1.47
N ARG A 78 1.99 6.25 -0.50
CA ARG A 78 2.94 5.83 0.54
C ARG A 78 2.39 4.69 1.38
N ARG A 79 1.13 4.76 1.80
CA ARG A 79 0.46 3.65 2.52
C ARG A 79 0.44 2.37 1.70
N PHE A 80 0.11 2.46 0.43
CA PHE A 80 0.10 1.32 -0.48
C PHE A 80 1.48 0.68 -0.59
N ARG A 81 2.53 1.48 -0.76
CA ARG A 81 3.92 1.00 -0.79
C ARG A 81 4.33 0.30 0.51
N LEU A 82 3.93 0.84 1.66
CA LEU A 82 4.21 0.23 2.96
C LEU A 82 3.46 -1.09 3.17
N GLN A 83 2.27 -1.25 2.61
CA GLN A 83 1.60 -2.55 2.62
C GLN A 83 2.32 -3.58 1.75
N LYS A 84 2.82 -3.16 0.58
CA LYS A 84 3.65 -4.03 -0.26
C LYS A 84 4.94 -4.42 0.46
N LEU A 85 5.55 -3.48 1.17
CA LEU A 85 6.72 -3.73 2.03
C LEU A 85 6.41 -4.80 3.09
N HIS A 86 5.32 -4.65 3.82
CA HIS A 86 4.87 -5.61 4.83
C HIS A 86 4.70 -7.02 4.24
N SER A 87 4.01 -7.14 3.10
CA SER A 87 3.79 -8.41 2.41
C SER A 87 5.07 -9.03 1.87
N GLN A 88 5.98 -8.21 1.32
CA GLN A 88 7.27 -8.69 0.82
C GLN A 88 8.17 -9.23 1.93
N ILE A 89 8.22 -8.56 3.07
CA ILE A 89 8.98 -9.03 4.23
C ILE A 89 8.43 -10.39 4.70
N HIS A 90 7.12 -10.53 4.73
CA HIS A 90 6.50 -11.82 5.07
C HIS A 90 6.90 -12.93 4.09
N SER A 91 6.92 -12.65 2.79
CA SER A 91 7.25 -13.62 1.75
C SER A 91 8.76 -13.94 1.68
N ARG A 92 9.62 -12.92 1.90
CA ARG A 92 11.08 -13.00 1.77
C ARG A 92 11.79 -12.43 3.01
N PRO A 93 11.59 -12.99 4.21
CA PRO A 93 12.09 -12.38 5.45
C PRO A 93 13.62 -12.30 5.56
N TRP A 94 14.36 -13.07 4.75
CA TRP A 94 15.82 -13.12 4.74
C TRP A 94 16.48 -12.06 3.84
N SER A 95 15.73 -11.40 2.97
CA SER A 95 16.23 -10.28 2.16
C SER A 95 16.57 -9.08 3.03
N SER A 96 17.49 -8.21 2.57
CA SER A 96 17.85 -7.01 3.32
C SER A 96 16.68 -6.01 3.34
N LEU A 97 16.55 -5.25 4.42
CA LEU A 97 15.54 -4.18 4.50
C LEU A 97 15.73 -3.15 3.39
N ARG A 98 16.98 -2.84 3.05
CA ARG A 98 17.28 -1.92 1.94
C ARG A 98 16.67 -2.41 0.63
N GLN A 99 16.81 -3.70 0.33
CA GLN A 99 16.24 -4.27 -0.90
C GLN A 99 14.71 -4.19 -0.87
N HIS A 100 14.08 -4.51 0.26
CA HIS A 100 12.64 -4.38 0.41
C HIS A 100 12.13 -2.95 0.17
N TYR A 101 12.83 -1.94 0.74
CA TYR A 101 12.46 -0.55 0.50
C TYR A 101 12.56 -0.18 -0.98
N LEU A 102 13.67 -0.55 -1.64
CA LEU A 102 13.88 -0.28 -3.06
C LEU A 102 12.81 -0.93 -3.93
N ASP A 103 12.52 -2.21 -3.70
CA ASP A 103 11.52 -2.97 -4.45
C ASP A 103 10.10 -2.38 -4.33
N CYS A 104 9.84 -1.63 -3.26
CA CYS A 104 8.55 -0.97 -3.03
C CYS A 104 8.53 0.51 -3.40
N GLY A 105 9.62 1.05 -3.96
CA GLY A 105 9.73 2.47 -4.30
C GLY A 105 9.78 3.40 -3.08
N LEU A 106 10.29 2.90 -1.94
CA LEU A 106 10.46 3.62 -0.69
C LEU A 106 11.93 3.94 -0.43
N THR A 107 12.18 5.01 0.29
CA THR A 107 13.53 5.41 0.71
C THR A 107 13.90 4.93 2.11
N GLY A 108 12.93 4.46 2.89
CA GLY A 108 13.12 4.15 4.31
C GLY A 108 13.31 5.41 5.15
N SER A 109 12.70 6.52 4.74
CA SER A 109 12.72 7.80 5.46
C SER A 109 12.09 7.67 6.85
N GLN A 110 12.31 8.67 7.71
CA GLN A 110 11.65 8.70 9.01
C GLN A 110 10.12 8.68 8.86
N ALA A 111 9.59 9.43 7.90
CA ALA A 111 8.16 9.44 7.61
C ALA A 111 7.61 8.07 7.17
N ASP A 112 8.39 7.28 6.42
CA ASP A 112 8.01 5.91 6.05
C ASP A 112 7.97 5.00 7.28
N ARG A 113 8.98 5.12 8.17
CA ARG A 113 9.05 4.33 9.40
C ARG A 113 7.93 4.65 10.37
N ASP A 114 7.66 5.94 10.58
CA ASP A 114 6.60 6.39 11.50
C ASP A 114 5.22 5.95 11.00
N LEU A 115 4.99 6.04 9.70
CA LEU A 115 3.73 5.59 9.11
C LEU A 115 3.58 4.07 9.18
N PHE A 116 4.67 3.31 9.01
CA PHE A 116 4.63 1.85 9.18
C PHE A 116 4.25 1.46 10.61
N VAL A 117 4.86 2.10 11.61
CA VAL A 117 4.50 1.89 13.02
C VAL A 117 3.04 2.26 13.28
N ALA A 118 2.56 3.37 12.73
CA ALA A 118 1.15 3.76 12.84
C ALA A 118 0.18 2.75 12.20
N MET A 119 0.60 2.09 11.13
CA MET A 119 -0.24 1.09 10.42
C MET A 119 -0.23 -0.28 11.10
N TYR A 120 0.91 -0.72 11.63
CA TYR A 120 1.12 -2.10 12.06
C TYR A 120 1.50 -2.27 13.54
N GLY A 121 1.75 -1.17 14.27
CA GLY A 121 2.11 -1.21 15.69
C GLY A 121 3.51 -1.72 16.01
N CYS A 122 4.35 -1.92 15.00
CA CYS A 122 5.74 -2.36 15.15
C CYS A 122 6.64 -1.72 14.10
N THR A 123 7.93 -1.70 14.33
CA THR A 123 8.91 -1.24 13.35
C THR A 123 9.07 -2.27 12.22
N VAL A 124 9.58 -1.82 11.07
CA VAL A 124 9.88 -2.69 9.93
C VAL A 124 10.85 -3.81 10.32
N ARG A 125 11.83 -3.51 11.17
CA ARG A 125 12.80 -4.49 11.67
C ARG A 125 12.15 -5.54 12.57
N GLU A 126 11.34 -5.11 13.53
CA GLU A 126 10.60 -6.03 14.42
C GLU A 126 9.68 -6.95 13.63
N HIS A 127 9.00 -6.40 12.62
CA HIS A 127 8.17 -7.21 11.72
C HIS A 127 9.01 -8.26 10.97
N GLN A 128 10.18 -7.87 10.44
CA GLN A 128 11.08 -8.80 9.76
C GLN A 128 11.59 -9.90 10.70
N ASP A 129 12.01 -9.54 11.90
CA ASP A 129 12.50 -10.51 12.88
C ASP A 129 11.41 -11.49 13.33
N ALA A 130 10.18 -11.00 13.48
CA ALA A 130 9.02 -11.85 13.76
C ALA A 130 8.72 -12.83 12.61
N CYS A 131 8.83 -12.38 11.35
CA CYS A 131 8.65 -13.24 10.18
C CYS A 131 9.75 -14.31 10.07
N ARG A 132 11.00 -13.96 10.36
CA ARG A 132 12.13 -14.89 10.41
C ARG A 132 11.93 -15.96 11.49
N TYR A 133 11.53 -15.53 12.68
CA TYR A 133 11.28 -16.43 13.79
C TYR A 133 10.16 -17.45 13.50
N LYS A 134 9.03 -16.99 12.95
CA LYS A 134 7.93 -17.87 12.55
C LYS A 134 8.38 -18.89 11.51
N ARG A 135 9.09 -18.46 10.48
CA ARG A 135 9.54 -19.34 9.39
C ARG A 135 10.61 -20.33 9.83
N SER A 136 11.46 -19.98 10.79
CA SER A 136 12.43 -20.91 11.38
C SER A 136 11.79 -22.01 12.22
N ARG A 137 10.55 -21.82 12.65
CA ARG A 137 9.78 -22.76 13.46
C ARG A 137 8.75 -23.56 12.66
N GLU A 138 8.49 -23.22 11.42
CA GLU A 138 7.66 -24.04 10.55
C GLU A 138 8.40 -25.37 10.32
N PRO A 139 7.84 -26.52 10.75
CA PRO A 139 8.48 -27.80 10.52
C PRO A 139 8.60 -28.04 9.02
N VAL A 140 9.75 -28.53 8.59
CA VAL A 140 10.08 -28.93 7.19
C VAL A 140 9.19 -30.08 6.68
N VAL A 141 8.08 -30.33 7.34
CA VAL A 141 7.17 -31.46 7.07
C VAL A 141 6.37 -31.29 5.78
N ALA A 142 6.25 -30.08 5.27
CA ALA A 142 5.45 -29.83 4.06
C ALA A 142 6.10 -30.31 2.76
N ASP A 143 7.42 -30.40 2.68
CA ASP A 143 8.11 -30.85 1.46
C ASP A 143 8.23 -32.37 1.34
N PHE A 144 8.18 -33.07 2.44
CA PHE A 144 8.29 -34.54 2.41
C PHE A 144 7.02 -35.23 1.89
N MET A 145 5.86 -34.60 2.03
CA MET A 145 4.58 -35.15 1.55
C MET A 145 4.25 -34.82 0.08
N ARG A 146 5.04 -33.92 -0.57
CA ARG A 146 4.87 -33.62 -2.00
C ARG A 146 5.72 -34.47 -2.92
N SER A 147 6.64 -35.26 -2.38
CA SER A 147 7.56 -36.11 -3.15
C SER A 147 7.22 -37.63 -3.05
N ALA A 148 6.11 -37.94 -2.47
CA ALA A 148 5.62 -39.30 -2.43
C ALA A 148 4.48 -39.52 -3.41
#